data_51a31893dd428f96c7be35c518bbfe2a
#
_entry.id   51a31893dd428f96c7be35c518bbfe2a
#
_cell.length_a   1.000
_cell.length_b   1.000
_cell.length_c   1.000
_cell.angle_alpha   90.00
_cell.angle_beta   90.00
_cell.angle_gamma   90.00
#
_symmetry.space_group_name_H-M   'P 1'
#
loop_
_entity.id
_entity.type
_entity.pdbx_description
1 polymer ?
#
loop_
_entity_poly.entity_id
_entity_poly.type
_entity_poly.pdbx_seq_one_letter_code
_entity_poly.pdbx_strand_id
1 'polypeptide(L)'
;VGIDVGGSATKIAAFREDGRLMSPLFVRATDPVTSVYGALGRFTAENNVRLEDIHSIMVTGAGGAYVGEELYGRPCVHVSEFESVGRGGLYLSELNRAIVVSMGTGTALVYAQSGEKSEYLGGTGVGGGTLVGLSRLLLGMEDLSHVADMALSGDLSHVDLMVSDITRRGDKLGLRQDMTAANFGKVSDIASKA
;
A
#
# COMPACT_ATOMS: atom_id res chain seq x y z
N VAL A 1 3.69 16.38 11.46
CA VAL A 1 3.76 15.84 10.09
C VAL A 1 4.32 14.45 10.15
N GLY A 2 3.68 13.48 9.45
CA GLY A 2 4.19 12.13 9.24
C GLY A 2 4.60 11.92 7.79
N ILE A 3 5.74 11.31 7.55
CA ILE A 3 6.30 11.04 6.22
C ILE A 3 6.64 9.55 6.13
N ASP A 4 5.98 8.85 5.20
CA ASP A 4 6.34 7.48 4.81
C ASP A 4 7.21 7.54 3.56
N VAL A 5 8.46 7.15 3.69
CA VAL A 5 9.43 7.07 2.59
C VAL A 5 9.49 5.63 2.11
N GLY A 6 8.53 5.27 1.27
CA GLY A 6 8.46 3.92 0.68
C GLY A 6 9.45 3.71 -0.47
N GLY A 7 9.58 2.46 -0.93
CA GLY A 7 10.50 2.11 -2.03
C GLY A 7 10.09 2.68 -3.40
N SER A 8 8.81 3.01 -3.61
CA SER A 8 8.28 3.51 -4.89
C SER A 8 7.55 4.85 -4.78
N ALA A 9 7.29 5.31 -3.56
CA ALA A 9 6.55 6.55 -3.32
C ALA A 9 6.84 7.11 -1.93
N THR A 10 6.82 8.44 -1.83
CA THR A 10 6.78 9.18 -0.57
C THR A 10 5.36 9.66 -0.32
N LYS A 11 4.86 9.44 0.90
CA LYS A 11 3.52 9.85 1.32
C LYS A 11 3.64 10.76 2.54
N ILE A 12 2.83 11.81 2.57
CA ILE A 12 2.80 12.77 3.69
C ILE A 12 1.37 12.90 4.19
N ALA A 13 1.22 12.82 5.50
CA ALA A 13 0.01 13.14 6.21
C ALA A 13 0.34 14.06 7.40
N ALA A 14 -0.53 15.00 7.71
CA ALA A 14 -0.36 15.85 8.87
C ALA A 14 -1.69 16.17 9.53
N PHE A 15 -1.61 16.48 10.80
CA PHE A 15 -2.76 16.90 11.59
C PHE A 15 -2.55 18.35 12.05
N ARG A 16 -3.63 19.12 12.06
CA ARG A 16 -3.67 20.43 12.73
C ARG A 16 -3.70 20.23 14.25
N GLU A 17 -3.49 21.31 15.01
CA GLU A 17 -3.60 21.27 16.48
C GLU A 17 -4.97 20.82 16.97
N ASP A 18 -6.03 21.09 16.20
CA ASP A 18 -7.39 20.63 16.48
C ASP A 18 -7.65 19.16 16.14
N GLY A 19 -6.61 18.42 15.73
CA GLY A 19 -6.70 16.98 15.37
C GLY A 19 -7.24 16.70 13.98
N ARG A 20 -7.55 17.71 13.16
CA ARG A 20 -8.02 17.49 11.79
C ARG A 20 -6.90 17.09 10.87
N LEU A 21 -7.16 16.02 10.12
CA LEU A 21 -6.26 15.60 9.04
C LEU A 21 -6.24 16.65 7.94
N MET A 22 -5.05 17.02 7.52
CA MET A 22 -4.80 17.89 6.36
C MET A 22 -4.84 17.06 5.08
N SER A 23 -4.95 17.72 3.92
CA SER A 23 -4.90 17.03 2.63
C SER A 23 -3.59 16.25 2.50
N PRO A 24 -3.64 14.91 2.44
CA PRO A 24 -2.44 14.10 2.33
C PRO A 24 -1.82 14.25 0.94
N LEU A 25 -0.51 14.02 0.86
CA LEU A 25 0.22 14.06 -0.39
C LEU A 25 0.83 12.70 -0.71
N PHE A 26 0.74 12.30 -1.97
CA PHE A 26 1.41 11.14 -2.53
C PHE A 26 2.31 11.59 -3.68
N VAL A 27 3.60 11.21 -3.65
CA VAL A 27 4.56 11.50 -4.71
C VAL A 27 5.28 10.22 -5.10
N ARG A 28 5.26 9.86 -6.38
CA ARG A 28 6.13 8.79 -6.89
C ARG A 28 7.58 9.20 -6.74
N ALA A 29 8.43 8.30 -6.31
CA ALA A 29 9.82 8.58 -5.98
C ALA A 29 10.75 7.54 -6.61
N THR A 30 11.84 8.02 -7.19
CA THR A 30 12.97 7.19 -7.66
C THR A 30 14.18 7.36 -6.74
N ASP A 31 14.31 8.51 -6.10
CA ASP A 31 15.36 8.80 -5.11
C ASP A 31 14.72 9.23 -3.79
N PRO A 32 14.94 8.48 -2.69
CA PRO A 32 14.30 8.74 -1.41
C PRO A 32 14.59 10.14 -0.85
N VAL A 33 15.83 10.59 -0.91
CA VAL A 33 16.25 11.88 -0.32
C VAL A 33 15.61 13.04 -1.07
N THR A 34 15.79 13.12 -2.38
CA THR A 34 15.18 14.18 -3.21
C THR A 34 13.67 14.20 -3.07
N SER A 35 13.06 13.01 -3.01
CA SER A 35 11.61 12.88 -2.88
C SER A 35 11.07 13.41 -1.57
N VAL A 36 11.75 13.17 -0.46
CA VAL A 36 11.33 13.67 0.86
C VAL A 36 11.36 15.20 0.89
N TYR A 37 12.45 15.81 0.43
CA TYR A 37 12.58 17.27 0.39
C TYR A 37 11.52 17.88 -0.55
N GLY A 38 11.40 17.35 -1.75
CA GLY A 38 10.42 17.82 -2.73
C GLY A 38 8.98 17.63 -2.27
N ALA A 39 8.66 16.48 -1.68
CA ALA A 39 7.33 16.17 -1.17
C ALA A 39 6.94 17.08 -0.01
N LEU A 40 7.85 17.32 0.97
CA LEU A 40 7.54 18.23 2.07
C LEU A 40 7.36 19.68 1.60
N GLY A 41 8.21 20.16 0.68
CA GLY A 41 8.04 21.47 0.09
C GLY A 41 6.70 21.63 -0.64
N ARG A 42 6.32 20.61 -1.43
CA ARG A 42 5.01 20.59 -2.11
C ARG A 42 3.84 20.52 -1.12
N PHE A 43 3.93 19.66 -0.10
CA PHE A 43 2.91 19.51 0.93
C PHE A 43 2.65 20.85 1.68
N THR A 44 3.71 21.53 2.06
CA THR A 44 3.61 22.81 2.76
C THR A 44 2.96 23.89 1.88
N ALA A 45 3.33 23.93 0.60
CA ALA A 45 2.74 24.89 -0.37
C ALA A 45 1.25 24.59 -0.61
N GLU A 46 0.86 23.34 -0.87
CA GLU A 46 -0.53 22.96 -1.14
C GLU A 46 -1.46 23.15 0.08
N ASN A 47 -0.93 22.97 1.29
CA ASN A 47 -1.70 23.11 2.53
C ASN A 47 -1.57 24.50 3.19
N ASN A 48 -0.83 25.45 2.58
CA ASN A 48 -0.54 26.77 3.15
C ASN A 48 0.05 26.70 4.57
N VAL A 49 1.02 25.79 4.77
CA VAL A 49 1.75 25.60 6.03
C VAL A 49 3.16 26.17 5.87
N ARG A 50 3.61 26.96 6.83
CA ARG A 50 5.02 27.40 6.87
C ARG A 50 5.85 26.32 7.56
N LEU A 51 7.10 26.15 7.15
CA LEU A 51 8.01 25.19 7.77
C LEU A 51 8.18 25.44 9.29
N GLU A 52 8.15 26.69 9.70
CA GLU A 52 8.24 27.09 11.10
C GLU A 52 7.05 26.67 11.95
N ASP A 53 5.87 26.45 11.35
CA ASP A 53 4.66 25.99 12.02
C ASP A 53 4.63 24.47 12.20
N ILE A 54 5.60 23.73 11.62
CA ILE A 54 5.71 22.29 11.81
C ILE A 54 6.36 22.03 13.16
N HIS A 55 5.59 21.50 14.09
CA HIS A 55 6.05 21.20 15.44
C HIS A 55 7.03 20.01 15.46
N SER A 56 6.70 18.94 14.76
CA SER A 56 7.54 17.74 14.67
C SER A 56 7.32 17.00 13.34
N ILE A 57 8.38 16.32 12.88
CA ILE A 57 8.33 15.46 11.71
C ILE A 57 8.61 14.03 12.16
N MET A 58 7.69 13.12 11.85
CA MET A 58 7.87 11.68 12.07
C MET A 58 8.14 11.01 10.73
N VAL A 59 9.20 10.22 10.67
CA VAL A 59 9.65 9.56 9.44
C VAL A 59 9.54 8.05 9.61
N THR A 60 9.01 7.38 8.59
CA THR A 60 8.88 5.93 8.53
C THR A 60 9.13 5.43 7.11
N GLY A 61 9.02 4.12 6.91
CA GLY A 61 9.25 3.46 5.63
C GLY A 61 10.71 3.07 5.38
N ALA A 62 10.92 2.16 4.43
CA ALA A 62 12.24 1.61 4.11
C ALA A 62 13.28 2.68 3.69
N GLY A 63 12.83 3.72 2.98
CA GLY A 63 13.68 4.86 2.58
C GLY A 63 13.91 5.87 3.71
N GLY A 64 13.20 5.76 4.84
CA GLY A 64 13.37 6.65 5.98
C GLY A 64 14.77 6.63 6.56
N ALA A 65 15.50 5.51 6.43
CA ALA A 65 16.89 5.40 6.88
C ALA A 65 17.86 6.39 6.18
N TYR A 66 17.49 6.92 5.04
CA TYR A 66 18.26 7.94 4.31
C TYR A 66 17.95 9.37 4.74
N VAL A 67 16.94 9.56 5.58
CA VAL A 67 16.55 10.86 6.14
C VAL A 67 17.34 11.05 7.44
N GLY A 68 18.04 12.17 7.58
CA GLY A 68 18.81 12.49 8.79
C GLY A 68 17.91 12.87 9.97
N GLU A 69 18.56 13.34 11.03
CA GLU A 69 17.88 13.81 12.25
C GLU A 69 17.11 15.11 12.07
N GLU A 70 17.30 15.78 10.92
CA GLU A 70 16.64 17.03 10.59
C GLU A 70 16.21 17.06 9.12
N LEU A 71 15.08 17.70 8.86
CA LEU A 71 14.56 17.99 7.52
C LEU A 71 14.16 19.48 7.46
N TYR A 72 14.80 20.25 6.59
CA TYR A 72 14.67 21.72 6.54
C TYR A 72 14.90 22.41 7.91
N GLY A 73 15.86 21.91 8.70
CA GLY A 73 16.15 22.41 10.04
C GLY A 73 15.09 22.09 11.10
N ARG A 74 14.18 21.16 10.78
CA ARG A 74 13.18 20.64 11.73
C ARG A 74 13.55 19.25 12.20
N PRO A 75 13.50 18.98 13.51
CA PRO A 75 13.87 17.68 14.03
C PRO A 75 12.95 16.57 13.52
N CYS A 76 13.56 15.46 13.15
CA CYS A 76 12.91 14.25 12.69
C CYS A 76 12.99 13.15 13.73
N VAL A 77 11.87 12.46 13.94
CA VAL A 77 11.80 11.27 14.79
C VAL A 77 11.47 10.06 13.91
N HIS A 78 12.34 9.05 13.93
CA HIS A 78 12.10 7.82 13.20
C HIS A 78 11.15 6.91 13.96
N VAL A 79 10.09 6.47 13.30
CA VAL A 79 9.07 5.57 13.85
C VAL A 79 9.00 4.28 13.04
N SER A 80 8.67 3.18 13.72
CA SER A 80 8.46 1.90 13.07
C SER A 80 7.34 1.96 12.04
N GLU A 81 7.58 1.39 10.85
CA GLU A 81 6.57 1.30 9.79
C GLU A 81 5.34 0.54 10.27
N PHE A 82 5.51 -0.57 10.98
CA PHE A 82 4.38 -1.37 11.47
C PHE A 82 3.57 -0.65 12.54
N GLU A 83 4.23 0.14 13.39
CA GLU A 83 3.54 1.00 14.36
C GLU A 83 2.71 2.07 13.65
N SER A 84 3.27 2.70 12.62
CA SER A 84 2.58 3.71 11.81
C SER A 84 1.39 3.13 11.06
N VAL A 85 1.55 1.94 10.46
CA VAL A 85 0.49 1.20 9.76
C VAL A 85 -0.62 0.82 10.74
N GLY A 86 -0.29 0.25 11.91
CA GLY A 86 -1.27 -0.15 12.91
C GLY A 86 -2.09 1.03 13.42
N ARG A 87 -1.43 2.11 13.83
CA ARG A 87 -2.11 3.33 14.32
C ARG A 87 -2.94 4.00 13.23
N GLY A 88 -2.42 4.08 12.01
CA GLY A 88 -3.15 4.63 10.87
C GLY A 88 -4.40 3.82 10.55
N GLY A 89 -4.31 2.48 10.59
CA GLY A 89 -5.45 1.59 10.39
C GLY A 89 -6.54 1.77 11.45
N LEU A 90 -6.16 1.85 12.72
CA LEU A 90 -7.12 2.12 13.81
C LEU A 90 -7.77 3.51 13.67
N TYR A 91 -6.98 4.53 13.33
CA TYR A 91 -7.49 5.88 13.11
C TYR A 91 -8.54 5.92 11.98
N LEU A 92 -8.25 5.30 10.83
CA LEU A 92 -9.15 5.33 9.67
C LEU A 92 -10.41 4.47 9.86
N SER A 93 -10.30 3.38 10.61
CA SER A 93 -11.42 2.45 10.85
C SER A 93 -12.27 2.80 12.07
N GLU A 94 -11.77 3.69 12.94
CA GLU A 94 -12.36 4.03 14.25
C GLU A 94 -12.50 2.81 15.18
N LEU A 95 -11.75 1.72 14.91
CA LEU A 95 -11.75 0.51 15.73
C LEU A 95 -10.71 0.63 16.86
N ASN A 96 -11.01 0.02 18.00
CA ASN A 96 -10.06 -0.06 19.12
C ASN A 96 -9.00 -1.16 18.94
N ARG A 97 -9.28 -2.15 18.10
CA ARG A 97 -8.32 -3.18 17.70
C ARG A 97 -8.66 -3.75 16.33
N ALA A 98 -7.64 -4.09 15.56
CA ALA A 98 -7.81 -4.66 14.22
C ALA A 98 -6.55 -5.41 13.79
N ILE A 99 -6.70 -6.29 12.79
CA ILE A 99 -5.59 -6.71 11.94
C ILE A 99 -5.61 -5.77 10.74
N VAL A 100 -4.57 -4.96 10.60
CA VAL A 100 -4.39 -4.03 9.49
C VAL A 100 -3.58 -4.72 8.41
N VAL A 101 -4.15 -4.81 7.22
CA VAL A 101 -3.48 -5.36 6.04
C VAL A 101 -2.98 -4.21 5.19
N SER A 102 -1.66 -3.99 5.19
CA SER A 102 -1.00 -2.96 4.40
C SER A 102 -0.55 -3.55 3.07
N MET A 103 -1.21 -3.17 1.98
CA MET A 103 -0.90 -3.61 0.61
C MET A 103 -0.15 -2.49 -0.13
N GLY A 104 1.18 -2.48 0.00
CA GLY A 104 2.08 -1.59 -0.70
C GLY A 104 2.82 -2.30 -1.83
N THR A 105 4.14 -2.17 -1.92
CA THR A 105 5.01 -2.94 -2.82
C THR A 105 4.87 -4.44 -2.57
N GLY A 106 4.90 -4.84 -1.30
CA GLY A 106 4.46 -6.14 -0.78
C GLY A 106 3.24 -5.97 0.13
N THR A 107 2.88 -7.02 0.87
CA THR A 107 1.75 -7.02 1.81
C THR A 107 2.23 -7.37 3.20
N ALA A 108 1.85 -6.58 4.20
CA ALA A 108 2.12 -6.82 5.61
C ALA A 108 0.82 -6.91 6.42
N LEU A 109 0.79 -7.79 7.40
CA LEU A 109 -0.29 -7.95 8.36
C LEU A 109 0.20 -7.45 9.72
N VAL A 110 -0.51 -6.51 10.29
CA VAL A 110 -0.15 -5.87 11.56
C VAL A 110 -1.35 -5.95 12.51
N TYR A 111 -1.17 -6.56 13.66
CA TYR A 111 -2.14 -6.46 14.74
C TYR A 111 -1.92 -5.14 15.47
N ALA A 112 -2.99 -4.40 15.65
CA ALA A 112 -3.00 -3.13 16.35
C ALA A 112 -4.11 -3.06 17.37
N GLN A 113 -3.81 -2.50 18.55
CA GLN A 113 -4.76 -2.24 19.63
C GLN A 113 -4.49 -0.87 20.23
N SER A 114 -5.54 -0.12 20.50
CA SER A 114 -5.44 1.23 21.06
C SER A 114 -4.70 1.22 22.41
N GLY A 115 -3.70 2.09 22.53
CA GLY A 115 -2.85 2.20 23.72
C GLY A 115 -1.73 1.16 23.83
N GLU A 116 -1.66 0.20 22.90
CA GLU A 116 -0.62 -0.82 22.87
C GLU A 116 0.31 -0.63 21.65
N LYS A 117 1.48 -1.28 21.69
CA LYS A 117 2.41 -1.32 20.56
C LYS A 117 1.90 -2.29 19.51
N SER A 118 1.96 -1.88 18.25
CA SER A 118 1.55 -2.74 17.13
C SER A 118 2.49 -3.94 16.95
N GLU A 119 1.94 -5.09 16.57
CA GLU A 119 2.65 -6.34 16.35
C GLU A 119 2.62 -6.74 14.88
N TYR A 120 3.79 -7.02 14.30
CA TYR A 120 3.89 -7.58 12.96
C TYR A 120 3.59 -9.07 12.98
N LEU A 121 2.51 -9.48 12.35
CA LEU A 121 2.05 -10.88 12.29
C LEU A 121 2.69 -11.68 11.15
N GLY A 122 3.23 -10.99 10.16
CA GLY A 122 3.79 -11.59 8.97
C GLY A 122 3.39 -10.83 7.71
N GLY A 123 3.74 -11.38 6.56
CA GLY A 123 3.44 -10.77 5.27
C GLY A 123 3.83 -11.64 4.10
N THR A 124 3.69 -11.09 2.92
CA THR A 124 4.09 -11.74 1.67
C THR A 124 4.71 -10.73 0.70
N GLY A 125 5.62 -11.21 -0.15
CA GLY A 125 6.16 -10.40 -1.25
C GLY A 125 5.14 -10.13 -2.37
N VAL A 126 3.94 -10.70 -2.29
CA VAL A 126 2.85 -10.42 -3.25
C VAL A 126 2.16 -9.13 -2.87
N GLY A 127 2.17 -8.17 -3.78
CA GLY A 127 1.57 -6.84 -3.57
C GLY A 127 1.57 -6.03 -4.86
N GLY A 128 1.52 -4.73 -4.74
CA GLY A 128 1.52 -3.81 -5.90
C GLY A 128 2.74 -3.99 -6.80
N GLY A 129 3.92 -4.27 -6.22
CA GLY A 129 5.12 -4.59 -6.99
C GLY A 129 4.97 -5.83 -7.87
N THR A 130 4.27 -6.85 -7.37
CA THR A 130 3.95 -8.07 -8.14
C THR A 130 3.01 -7.76 -9.29
N LEU A 131 1.96 -6.96 -9.04
CA LEU A 131 1.02 -6.53 -10.08
C LEU A 131 1.75 -5.78 -11.20
N VAL A 132 2.57 -4.80 -10.88
CA VAL A 132 3.37 -4.05 -11.88
C VAL A 132 4.30 -4.99 -12.64
N GLY A 133 5.03 -5.87 -11.94
CA GLY A 133 5.97 -6.80 -12.55
C GLY A 133 5.29 -7.78 -13.51
N LEU A 134 4.17 -8.38 -13.10
CA LEU A 134 3.40 -9.29 -13.94
C LEU A 134 2.73 -8.57 -15.11
N SER A 135 2.18 -7.38 -14.90
CA SER A 135 1.59 -6.57 -15.99
C SER A 135 2.64 -6.23 -17.05
N ARG A 136 3.83 -5.84 -16.62
CA ARG A 136 4.96 -5.61 -17.55
C ARG A 136 5.35 -6.88 -18.30
N LEU A 137 5.47 -7.99 -17.59
CA LEU A 137 5.90 -9.27 -18.18
C LEU A 137 4.86 -9.84 -19.14
N LEU A 138 3.58 -9.84 -18.77
CA LEU A 138 2.51 -10.52 -19.52
C LEU A 138 1.89 -9.60 -20.57
N LEU A 139 1.68 -8.32 -20.26
CA LEU A 139 0.95 -7.38 -21.09
C LEU A 139 1.84 -6.29 -21.72
N GLY A 140 3.09 -6.15 -21.27
CA GLY A 140 3.97 -5.04 -21.69
C GLY A 140 3.52 -3.68 -21.13
N MET A 141 2.71 -3.65 -20.08
CA MET A 141 2.10 -2.46 -19.50
C MET A 141 2.63 -2.20 -18.08
N GLU A 142 2.79 -0.93 -17.72
CA GLU A 142 3.24 -0.50 -16.39
C GLU A 142 2.19 0.35 -15.67
N ASP A 143 1.22 0.89 -16.41
CA ASP A 143 0.17 1.72 -15.85
C ASP A 143 -0.93 0.84 -15.26
N LEU A 144 -0.96 0.78 -13.92
CA LEU A 144 -1.93 -0.03 -13.18
C LEU A 144 -3.37 0.45 -13.36
N SER A 145 -3.62 1.69 -13.75
CA SER A 145 -4.98 2.16 -14.02
C SER A 145 -5.54 1.49 -15.27
N HIS A 146 -4.76 1.41 -16.33
CA HIS A 146 -5.14 0.68 -17.55
C HIS A 146 -5.28 -0.83 -17.29
N VAL A 147 -4.39 -1.41 -16.48
CA VAL A 147 -4.49 -2.83 -16.10
C VAL A 147 -5.76 -3.10 -15.30
N ALA A 148 -6.13 -2.20 -14.39
CA ALA A 148 -7.37 -2.31 -13.62
C ALA A 148 -8.62 -2.22 -14.52
N ASP A 149 -8.62 -1.30 -15.49
CA ASP A 149 -9.72 -1.16 -16.45
C ASP A 149 -9.88 -2.42 -17.32
N MET A 150 -8.75 -3.01 -17.76
CA MET A 150 -8.77 -4.28 -18.49
C MET A 150 -9.30 -5.42 -17.60
N ALA A 151 -8.89 -5.46 -16.34
CA ALA A 151 -9.33 -6.49 -15.40
C ALA A 151 -10.84 -6.46 -15.14
N LEU A 152 -11.48 -5.28 -15.18
CA LEU A 152 -12.94 -5.15 -15.05
C LEU A 152 -13.71 -5.84 -16.19
N SER A 153 -13.12 -5.97 -17.36
CA SER A 153 -13.71 -6.65 -18.53
C SER A 153 -13.18 -8.07 -18.74
N GLY A 154 -12.23 -8.52 -17.91
CA GLY A 154 -11.61 -9.83 -18.04
C GLY A 154 -12.53 -10.98 -17.59
N ASP A 155 -12.34 -12.15 -18.20
CA ASP A 155 -13.04 -13.38 -17.83
C ASP A 155 -12.04 -14.42 -17.33
N LEU A 156 -12.01 -14.60 -16.01
CA LEU A 156 -11.11 -15.58 -15.35
C LEU A 156 -11.42 -17.02 -15.73
N SER A 157 -12.64 -17.34 -16.17
CA SER A 157 -13.04 -18.70 -16.48
C SER A 157 -12.26 -19.34 -17.64
N HIS A 158 -11.60 -18.52 -18.46
CA HIS A 158 -10.71 -18.98 -19.54
C HIS A 158 -9.25 -19.21 -19.12
N VAL A 159 -8.86 -18.65 -17.97
CA VAL A 159 -7.48 -18.67 -17.47
C VAL A 159 -7.35 -19.54 -16.24
N ASP A 160 -8.24 -19.34 -15.28
CA ASP A 160 -8.24 -20.00 -13.98
C ASP A 160 -9.02 -21.32 -14.02
N LEU A 161 -8.52 -22.31 -13.29
CA LEU A 161 -9.29 -23.51 -13.00
C LEU A 161 -10.30 -23.18 -11.90
N MET A 162 -11.58 -23.25 -12.20
CA MET A 162 -12.65 -22.91 -11.28
C MET A 162 -13.11 -24.13 -10.47
N VAL A 163 -13.76 -23.89 -9.33
CA VAL A 163 -14.38 -24.97 -8.54
C VAL A 163 -15.40 -25.74 -9.39
N SER A 164 -16.16 -25.07 -10.26
CA SER A 164 -17.10 -25.69 -11.20
C SER A 164 -16.45 -26.67 -12.20
N ASP A 165 -15.17 -26.50 -12.51
CA ASP A 165 -14.44 -27.38 -13.42
C ASP A 165 -14.04 -28.71 -12.74
N ILE A 166 -13.80 -28.65 -11.43
CA ILE A 166 -13.35 -29.79 -10.63
C ILE A 166 -14.54 -30.61 -10.12
N THR A 167 -15.61 -29.93 -9.71
CA THR A 167 -16.76 -30.61 -9.10
C THR A 167 -18.08 -29.89 -9.38
N ARG A 168 -19.11 -30.70 -9.69
CA ARG A 168 -20.49 -30.22 -9.73
C ARG A 168 -21.17 -30.16 -8.36
N ARG A 169 -20.44 -30.53 -7.29
CA ARG A 169 -20.96 -30.62 -5.93
C ARG A 169 -20.33 -29.58 -4.98
N GLY A 170 -19.80 -28.50 -5.54
CA GLY A 170 -19.18 -27.40 -4.77
C GLY A 170 -20.08 -26.90 -3.63
N ASP A 171 -21.37 -26.76 -3.88
CA ASP A 171 -22.35 -26.29 -2.89
C ASP A 171 -22.43 -27.20 -1.65
N LYS A 172 -22.24 -28.53 -1.82
CA LYS A 172 -22.20 -29.48 -0.70
C LYS A 172 -20.93 -29.39 0.13
N LEU A 173 -19.88 -28.80 -0.43
CA LEU A 173 -18.60 -28.55 0.25
C LEU A 173 -18.54 -27.15 0.85
N GLY A 174 -19.61 -26.35 0.73
CA GLY A 174 -19.64 -24.94 1.16
C GLY A 174 -18.77 -24.02 0.29
N LEU A 175 -18.40 -24.47 -0.92
CA LEU A 175 -17.59 -23.70 -1.87
C LEU A 175 -18.49 -23.19 -3.01
N ARG A 176 -18.34 -21.90 -3.33
CA ARG A 176 -19.01 -21.33 -4.50
C ARG A 176 -18.40 -21.86 -5.78
N GLN A 177 -19.21 -22.14 -6.79
CA GLN A 177 -18.75 -22.71 -8.06
C GLN A 177 -17.91 -21.73 -8.89
N ASP A 178 -18.13 -20.41 -8.69
CA ASP A 178 -17.42 -19.32 -9.34
C ASP A 178 -16.09 -18.94 -8.63
N MET A 179 -15.65 -19.70 -7.64
CA MET A 179 -14.34 -19.50 -7.02
C MET A 179 -13.23 -20.13 -7.86
N THR A 180 -12.09 -19.42 -7.90
CA THR A 180 -10.85 -19.97 -8.44
C THR A 180 -10.30 -21.06 -7.53
N ALA A 181 -10.09 -22.25 -8.09
CA ALA A 181 -9.42 -23.36 -7.42
C ALA A 181 -7.90 -23.35 -7.68
N ALA A 182 -7.47 -22.92 -8.87
CA ALA A 182 -6.06 -22.71 -9.20
C ALA A 182 -5.91 -21.57 -10.21
N ASN A 183 -5.17 -20.55 -9.83
CA ASN A 183 -4.82 -19.45 -10.74
C ASN A 183 -4.00 -19.98 -11.91
N PHE A 184 -4.31 -19.50 -13.10
CA PHE A 184 -3.68 -19.93 -14.36
C PHE A 184 -3.83 -21.43 -14.67
N GLY A 185 -4.69 -22.15 -13.95
CA GLY A 185 -4.82 -23.61 -14.09
C GLY A 185 -5.41 -24.11 -15.41
N LYS A 186 -6.00 -23.21 -16.23
CA LYS A 186 -6.52 -23.50 -17.57
C LYS A 186 -5.70 -22.92 -18.71
N VAL A 187 -4.63 -22.18 -18.42
CA VAL A 187 -3.81 -21.56 -19.47
C VAL A 187 -3.28 -22.66 -20.38
N SER A 188 -3.62 -22.61 -21.67
CA SER A 188 -3.15 -23.54 -22.69
C SER A 188 -1.91 -23.01 -23.40
N ASP A 189 -1.16 -23.89 -24.07
CA ASP A 189 0.06 -23.55 -24.84
C ASP A 189 -0.23 -22.56 -25.99
N ILE A 190 -1.49 -22.47 -26.40
CA ILE A 190 -1.95 -21.57 -27.48
C ILE A 190 -2.68 -20.33 -26.96
N ALA A 191 -2.68 -20.10 -25.66
CA ALA A 191 -3.34 -18.92 -25.06
C ALA A 191 -2.66 -17.64 -25.55
N SER A 192 -3.45 -16.67 -26.01
CA SER A 192 -2.96 -15.34 -26.32
C SER A 192 -2.72 -14.54 -25.02
N LYS A 193 -1.84 -13.54 -25.09
CA LYS A 193 -1.58 -12.62 -23.96
C LYS A 193 -2.64 -11.50 -23.85
N ALA A 194 -3.69 -11.55 -24.65
CA ALA A 194 -4.77 -10.57 -24.68
C ALA A 194 -5.89 -10.95 -23.72
#